data_aa7855d16e187435553ad1c8100fe63d
#
_entry.id   aa7855d16e187435553ad1c8100fe63d
#
_cell.length_a   1.000
_cell.length_b   1.000
_cell.length_c   1.000
_cell.angle_alpha   90.00
_cell.angle_beta   90.00
_cell.angle_gamma   90.00
#
_symmetry.space_group_name_H-M   'P 1'
#
loop_
_entity.id
_entity.type
_entity.pdbx_description
1 polymer ?
#
loop_
_entity_poly.entity_id
_entity_poly.type
_entity_poly.pdbx_seq_one_letter_code
_entity_poly.pdbx_strand_id
1 'polypeptide(L)'
;MVFDFSLLKAAVGKLIDGFDHAVAFWDKDEPEYIDACKRFSERWVSLPVSPSAEQFSRVFFCLIEDALQRAPMHNGEVGVALHSVIVHETDTGYAQSFREDAYNTSMGLVTLADIVFSPTIQGE
;
A
#
# COMPACT_ATOMS: atom_id res chain seq x y z
N MET A 1 -1.60 11.02 25.60
CA MET A 1 -2.50 10.63 24.51
C MET A 1 -2.49 9.12 24.38
N VAL A 2 -3.64 8.51 24.33
CA VAL A 2 -3.78 7.06 24.18
C VAL A 2 -4.39 6.76 22.82
N PHE A 3 -3.72 5.93 22.04
CA PHE A 3 -4.19 5.50 20.72
C PHE A 3 -4.45 4.01 20.75
N ASP A 4 -5.58 3.58 20.17
CA ASP A 4 -5.91 2.16 20.11
C ASP A 4 -5.17 1.49 18.95
N PHE A 5 -3.97 1.02 19.24
CA PHE A 5 -3.13 0.36 18.25
C PHE A 5 -3.70 -0.96 17.76
N SER A 6 -4.59 -1.59 18.54
CA SER A 6 -5.15 -2.88 18.11
C SER A 6 -6.05 -2.73 16.88
N LEU A 7 -6.87 -1.67 16.86
CA LEU A 7 -7.71 -1.39 15.69
C LEU A 7 -6.88 -0.99 14.48
N LEU A 8 -5.89 -0.12 14.66
CA LEU A 8 -5.00 0.26 13.58
C LEU A 8 -4.20 -0.93 13.07
N LYS A 9 -3.67 -1.76 14.00
CA LYS A 9 -2.88 -2.93 13.65
C LYS A 9 -3.71 -3.92 12.83
N ALA A 10 -4.98 -4.13 13.18
CA ALA A 10 -5.86 -5.00 12.42
C ALA A 10 -6.11 -4.47 11.00
N ALA A 11 -6.37 -3.17 10.87
CA ALA A 11 -6.60 -2.55 9.56
C ALA A 11 -5.34 -2.58 8.68
N VAL A 12 -4.19 -2.23 9.24
CA VAL A 12 -2.91 -2.25 8.53
C VAL A 12 -2.52 -3.67 8.18
N GLY A 13 -2.71 -4.62 9.09
CA GLY A 13 -2.43 -6.03 8.84
C GLY A 13 -3.23 -6.58 7.66
N LYS A 14 -4.50 -6.23 7.57
CA LYS A 14 -5.35 -6.65 6.44
C LYS A 14 -4.86 -6.07 5.13
N LEU A 15 -4.43 -4.80 5.12
CA LEU A 15 -3.87 -4.16 3.93
C LEU A 15 -2.60 -4.87 3.48
N ILE A 16 -1.70 -5.16 4.41
CA ILE A 16 -0.44 -5.84 4.11
C ILE A 16 -0.69 -7.27 3.63
N ASP A 17 -1.62 -7.98 4.26
CA ASP A 17 -1.98 -9.35 3.87
C ASP A 17 -2.51 -9.41 2.44
N GLY A 18 -3.18 -8.34 1.98
CA GLY A 18 -3.62 -8.24 0.59
C GLY A 18 -2.48 -8.29 -0.41
N PHE A 19 -1.29 -7.82 -0.02
CA PHE A 19 -0.10 -7.85 -0.86
C PHE A 19 0.72 -9.13 -0.68
N ASP A 20 0.47 -9.90 0.37
CA ASP A 20 1.24 -11.10 0.67
C ASP A 20 1.00 -12.16 -0.41
N HIS A 21 2.10 -12.69 -0.96
CA HIS A 21 2.06 -13.68 -2.05
C HIS A 21 1.28 -13.22 -3.28
N ALA A 22 1.12 -11.91 -3.46
CA ALA A 22 0.46 -11.35 -4.62
C ALA A 22 1.49 -10.92 -5.67
N VAL A 23 1.11 -11.04 -6.94
CA VAL A 23 1.87 -10.45 -8.05
C VAL A 23 1.41 -9.02 -8.20
N ALA A 24 2.35 -8.09 -8.13
CA ALA A 24 2.06 -6.67 -8.36
C ALA A 24 2.51 -6.26 -9.75
N PHE A 25 1.71 -5.48 -10.44
CA PHE A 25 2.09 -4.92 -11.74
C PHE A 25 1.60 -3.47 -11.83
N TRP A 26 2.22 -2.73 -12.74
CA TRP A 26 1.83 -1.37 -13.06
C TRP A 26 0.65 -1.41 -14.04
N ASP A 27 -0.36 -0.57 -13.83
CA ASP A 27 -1.55 -0.55 -14.68
C ASP A 27 -1.25 -0.10 -16.12
N LYS A 28 -0.05 0.44 -16.37
CA LYS A 28 0.44 0.83 -17.69
C LYS A 28 1.50 -0.11 -18.26
N ASP A 29 1.70 -1.27 -17.63
CA ASP A 29 2.55 -2.33 -18.21
C ASP A 29 1.93 -2.84 -19.51
N GLU A 30 2.74 -3.57 -20.30
CA GLU A 30 2.26 -4.17 -21.54
C GLU A 30 1.02 -5.03 -21.29
N PRO A 31 -0.05 -4.90 -22.09
CA PRO A 31 -1.28 -5.68 -21.89
C PRO A 31 -1.05 -7.18 -21.81
N GLU A 32 -0.13 -7.71 -22.58
CA GLU A 32 0.20 -9.15 -22.56
C GLU A 32 0.79 -9.58 -21.22
N TYR A 33 1.61 -8.72 -20.62
CA TYR A 33 2.18 -8.98 -19.31
C TYR A 33 1.09 -8.95 -18.22
N ILE A 34 0.22 -7.95 -18.28
CA ILE A 34 -0.90 -7.82 -17.33
C ILE A 34 -1.82 -9.04 -17.42
N ASP A 35 -2.16 -9.46 -18.64
CA ASP A 35 -3.01 -10.64 -18.87
C ASP A 35 -2.35 -11.90 -18.32
N ALA A 36 -1.04 -12.05 -18.50
CA ALA A 36 -0.29 -13.19 -17.96
C ALA A 36 -0.32 -13.18 -16.44
N CYS A 37 -0.10 -12.04 -15.80
CA CYS A 37 -0.17 -11.91 -14.35
C CYS A 37 -1.53 -12.36 -13.81
N LYS A 38 -2.61 -11.91 -14.45
CA LYS A 38 -3.97 -12.25 -14.03
C LYS A 38 -4.32 -13.70 -14.30
N ARG A 39 -3.76 -14.28 -15.37
CA ARG A 39 -4.05 -15.65 -15.76
C ARG A 39 -3.35 -16.67 -14.86
N PHE A 40 -2.09 -16.38 -14.50
CA PHE A 40 -1.25 -17.33 -13.78
C PHE A 40 -1.19 -17.10 -12.27
N SER A 41 -1.85 -16.06 -11.78
CA SER A 41 -1.94 -15.81 -10.34
C SER A 41 -3.34 -15.38 -9.97
N GLU A 42 -3.91 -16.04 -8.98
CA GLU A 42 -5.19 -15.64 -8.41
C GLU A 42 -5.06 -14.40 -7.55
N ARG A 43 -3.87 -14.18 -7.01
CA ARG A 43 -3.59 -13.04 -6.14
C ARG A 43 -2.72 -12.04 -6.90
N TRP A 44 -3.33 -10.96 -7.33
CA TRP A 44 -2.60 -9.90 -8.04
C TRP A 44 -3.11 -8.53 -7.58
N VAL A 45 -2.24 -7.54 -7.72
CA VAL A 45 -2.56 -6.14 -7.41
C VAL A 45 -2.11 -5.27 -8.57
N SER A 46 -3.03 -4.47 -9.10
CA SER A 46 -2.75 -3.46 -10.12
C SER A 46 -2.45 -2.14 -9.42
N LEU A 47 -1.32 -1.53 -9.75
CA LEU A 47 -0.85 -0.30 -9.12
C LEU A 47 -0.77 0.84 -10.12
N PRO A 48 -1.01 2.08 -9.70
CA PRO A 48 -0.85 3.26 -10.55
C PRO A 48 0.62 3.68 -10.76
N VAL A 49 1.55 2.96 -10.14
CA VAL A 49 3.00 3.18 -10.28
C VAL A 49 3.68 1.84 -10.46
N SER A 50 4.91 1.85 -10.99
CA SER A 50 5.66 0.62 -11.19
C SER A 50 6.04 -0.02 -9.85
N PRO A 51 6.01 -1.37 -9.74
CA PRO A 51 6.31 -2.05 -8.48
C PRO A 51 7.82 -2.12 -8.21
N SER A 52 8.32 -1.15 -7.47
CA SER A 52 9.68 -1.12 -6.93
C SER A 52 9.59 -0.87 -5.44
N ALA A 53 10.67 -1.10 -4.70
CA ALA A 53 10.67 -0.86 -3.26
C ALA A 53 10.31 0.60 -2.95
N GLU A 54 10.86 1.55 -3.74
CA GLU A 54 10.57 2.97 -3.60
C GLU A 54 9.09 3.25 -3.81
N GLN A 55 8.50 2.70 -4.85
CA GLN A 55 7.09 2.93 -5.14
C GLN A 55 6.18 2.20 -4.15
N PHE A 56 6.55 1.00 -3.71
CA PHE A 56 5.80 0.31 -2.66
C PHE A 56 5.78 1.11 -1.35
N SER A 57 6.89 1.73 -0.97
CA SER A 57 6.90 2.55 0.25
C SER A 57 5.93 3.72 0.15
N ARG A 58 5.78 4.31 -1.04
CA ARG A 58 4.80 5.37 -1.30
C ARG A 58 3.36 4.85 -1.26
N VAL A 59 3.11 3.71 -1.92
CA VAL A 59 1.78 3.08 -1.94
C VAL A 59 1.35 2.72 -0.52
N PHE A 60 2.21 2.07 0.25
CA PHE A 60 1.91 1.71 1.63
C PHE A 60 1.71 2.94 2.51
N PHE A 61 2.49 4.00 2.30
CA PHE A 61 2.28 5.25 3.04
C PHE A 61 0.84 5.76 2.84
N CYS A 62 0.41 5.86 1.58
CA CYS A 62 -0.92 6.35 1.26
C CYS A 62 -2.03 5.45 1.83
N LEU A 63 -1.87 4.12 1.72
CA LEU A 63 -2.84 3.18 2.24
C LEU A 63 -2.93 3.22 3.76
N ILE A 64 -1.79 3.26 4.44
CA ILE A 64 -1.72 3.28 5.90
C ILE A 64 -2.26 4.60 6.43
N GLU A 65 -1.91 5.72 5.78
CA GLU A 65 -2.43 7.02 6.19
C GLU A 65 -3.94 7.08 6.04
N ASP A 66 -4.49 6.54 4.96
CA ASP A 66 -5.94 6.46 4.78
C ASP A 66 -6.58 5.63 5.89
N ALA A 67 -6.00 4.47 6.22
CA ALA A 67 -6.47 3.62 7.29
C ALA A 67 -6.39 4.33 8.65
N LEU A 68 -5.31 5.07 8.88
CA LEU A 68 -5.12 5.84 10.12
C LEU A 68 -6.18 6.93 10.27
N GLN A 69 -6.52 7.62 9.17
CA GLN A 69 -7.55 8.64 9.18
C GLN A 69 -8.95 8.08 9.43
N ARG A 70 -9.19 6.83 9.03
CA ARG A 70 -10.46 6.13 9.24
C ARG A 70 -10.53 5.42 10.59
N ALA A 71 -9.39 5.23 11.24
CA ALA A 71 -9.36 4.52 12.52
C ALA A 71 -10.15 5.30 13.57
N PRO A 72 -10.97 4.61 14.38
CA PRO A 72 -11.68 5.28 15.46
C PRO A 72 -10.70 5.89 16.45
N MET A 73 -10.88 7.16 16.74
CA MET A 73 -10.09 7.87 17.74
C MET A 73 -10.90 7.93 19.02
N HIS A 74 -10.41 7.27 20.07
CA HIS A 74 -11.03 7.27 21.38
C HIS A 74 -10.23 8.15 22.33
N ASN A 75 -10.85 8.63 23.38
CA ASN A 75 -10.18 9.41 24.43
C ASN A 75 -9.59 10.74 23.92
N GLY A 76 -10.14 11.31 22.84
CA GLY A 76 -9.72 12.61 22.34
C GLY A 76 -8.39 12.62 21.62
N GLU A 77 -7.95 11.49 21.13
CA GLU A 77 -6.72 11.38 20.35
C GLU A 77 -6.87 12.12 19.03
N VAL A 78 -6.13 13.21 18.87
CA VAL A 78 -6.12 14.03 17.68
C VAL A 78 -4.69 14.30 17.24
N GLY A 79 -4.50 14.58 15.96
CA GLY A 79 -3.18 14.93 15.45
C GLY A 79 -2.23 13.75 15.30
N VAL A 80 -2.73 12.52 15.38
CA VAL A 80 -1.93 11.34 15.09
C VAL A 80 -1.70 11.27 13.59
N ALA A 81 -0.45 11.19 13.18
CA ALA A 81 -0.09 11.16 11.77
C ALA A 81 1.01 10.13 11.52
N LEU A 82 0.99 9.55 10.33
CA LEU A 82 2.04 8.65 9.89
C LEU A 82 3.31 9.46 9.62
N HIS A 83 4.42 9.01 10.17
CA HIS A 83 5.72 9.66 10.00
C HIS A 83 6.40 9.21 8.70
N SER A 84 6.56 7.90 8.54
CA SER A 84 7.21 7.33 7.36
C SER A 84 6.87 5.84 7.24
N VAL A 85 7.17 5.29 6.06
CA VAL A 85 7.07 3.85 5.80
C VAL A 85 8.40 3.39 5.22
N ILE A 86 8.90 2.28 5.74
CA ILE A 86 10.11 1.64 5.24
C ILE A 86 9.73 0.28 4.66
N VAL A 87 10.14 0.03 3.41
CA VAL A 87 9.97 -1.25 2.74
C VAL A 87 11.35 -1.87 2.54
N HIS A 88 11.56 -3.03 3.12
CA HIS A 88 12.79 -3.78 2.96
C HIS A 88 12.68 -4.72 1.77
N GLU A 89 13.59 -4.59 0.83
CA GLU A 89 13.68 -5.46 -0.33
C GLU A 89 14.58 -6.66 -0.03
N THR A 90 15.67 -6.38 0.68
CA THR A 90 16.63 -7.37 1.19
C THR A 90 17.03 -7.00 2.61
N ASP A 91 17.86 -7.82 3.25
CA ASP A 91 18.35 -7.52 4.61
C ASP A 91 19.07 -6.18 4.69
N THR A 92 19.71 -5.75 3.61
CA THR A 92 20.49 -4.51 3.56
C THR A 92 19.88 -3.43 2.67
N GLY A 93 18.98 -3.80 1.76
CA GLY A 93 18.34 -2.86 0.85
C GLY A 93 16.94 -2.49 1.32
N TYR A 94 16.66 -1.20 1.37
CA TYR A 94 15.34 -0.71 1.77
C TYR A 94 15.02 0.60 1.08
N ALA A 95 13.75 0.94 1.05
CA ALA A 95 13.27 2.24 0.62
C ALA A 95 12.39 2.82 1.72
N GLN A 96 12.46 4.12 1.91
CA GLN A 96 11.67 4.83 2.92
C GLN A 96 10.94 5.99 2.25
N SER A 97 9.67 6.14 2.58
CA SER A 97 8.87 7.28 2.14
C SER A 97 8.36 8.06 3.33
N PHE A 98 8.58 9.35 3.26
CA PHE A 98 7.90 10.35 4.10
C PHE A 98 6.71 10.91 3.33
N ARG A 99 5.93 11.78 3.96
CA ARG A 99 4.75 12.37 3.31
C ARG A 99 5.08 13.04 1.98
N GLU A 100 6.17 13.79 1.94
CA GLU A 100 6.60 14.51 0.74
C GLU A 100 6.89 13.54 -0.40
N ASP A 101 7.50 12.39 -0.08
CA ASP A 101 7.80 11.36 -1.09
C ASP A 101 6.52 10.70 -1.60
N ALA A 102 5.63 10.35 -0.69
CA ALA A 102 4.40 9.64 -1.01
C ALA A 102 3.52 10.46 -1.98
N TYR A 103 3.49 11.77 -1.79
CA TYR A 103 2.65 12.66 -2.58
C TYR A 103 3.42 13.44 -3.65
N ASN A 104 4.66 13.06 -3.91
CA ASN A 104 5.49 13.68 -4.94
C ASN A 104 5.04 13.21 -6.32
N THR A 105 4.33 14.05 -7.06
CA THR A 105 3.77 13.70 -8.37
C THR A 105 4.85 13.49 -9.43
N SER A 106 6.07 13.98 -9.23
CA SER A 106 7.17 13.72 -10.15
C SER A 106 7.60 12.26 -10.16
N MET A 107 7.27 11.50 -9.11
CA MET A 107 7.54 10.07 -9.01
C MET A 107 6.35 9.22 -9.45
N GLY A 108 5.32 9.83 -10.00
CA GLY A 108 4.07 9.19 -10.35
C GLY A 108 3.01 9.44 -9.30
N LEU A 109 1.77 9.56 -9.75
CA LEU A 109 0.64 9.83 -8.85
C LEU A 109 0.14 8.53 -8.23
N VAL A 110 0.17 8.45 -6.90
CA VAL A 110 -0.41 7.32 -6.17
C VAL A 110 -1.85 7.68 -5.81
N THR A 111 -2.79 7.14 -6.56
CA THR A 111 -4.23 7.34 -6.32
C THR A 111 -4.80 6.05 -5.76
N LEU A 112 -5.38 6.11 -4.57
CA LEU A 112 -5.90 4.91 -3.90
C LEU A 112 -6.98 4.21 -4.71
N ALA A 113 -7.82 4.97 -5.41
CA ALA A 113 -8.87 4.42 -6.25
C ALA A 113 -8.34 3.59 -7.41
N ASP A 114 -7.08 3.82 -7.82
CA ASP A 114 -6.44 3.10 -8.92
C ASP A 114 -5.68 1.86 -8.45
N ILE A 115 -5.63 1.60 -7.15
CA ILE A 115 -5.08 0.36 -6.61
C ILE A 115 -6.18 -0.68 -6.63
N VAL A 116 -6.03 -1.69 -7.49
CA VAL A 116 -7.06 -2.71 -7.71
C VAL A 116 -6.52 -4.07 -7.29
N PHE A 117 -7.21 -4.68 -6.33
CA PHE A 117 -6.91 -6.03 -5.87
C PHE A 117 -7.70 -7.05 -6.67
N SER A 118 -7.12 -8.23 -6.88
CA SER A 118 -7.81 -9.32 -7.55
C SER A 118 -9.08 -9.72 -6.78
N PRO A 119 -10.07 -10.35 -7.47
CA PRO A 119 -11.27 -10.82 -6.79
C PRO A 119 -10.99 -11.77 -5.62
N THR A 120 -9.94 -12.60 -5.74
CA THR A 120 -9.54 -13.51 -4.66
C THR A 120 -9.13 -12.74 -3.41
N ILE A 121 -8.33 -11.69 -3.57
CA ILE A 121 -7.91 -10.84 -2.45
C ILE A 121 -9.10 -10.09 -1.87
N GLN A 122 -9.97 -9.55 -2.72
CA GLN A 122 -11.15 -8.79 -2.28
C GLN A 122 -12.11 -9.64 -1.45
N GLY A 123 -12.16 -10.94 -1.73
CA GLY A 123 -13.03 -11.87 -1.03
C GLY A 123 -12.50 -12.38 0.31
N GLU A 124 -11.28 -12.03 0.65
CA GLU A 124 -10.66 -12.45 1.91
C GLU A 124 -11.14 -11.69 3.13
#